data_e3e3f2709a5afda30514cc751b3d882d
#
_entry.id   e3e3f2709a5afda30514cc751b3d882d
#
_cell.length_a   1.000
_cell.length_b   1.000
_cell.length_c   1.000
_cell.angle_alpha   90.00
_cell.angle_beta   90.00
_cell.angle_gamma   90.00
#
_symmetry.space_group_name_H-M   'P 1'
#
loop_
_entity.id
_entity.type
_entity.pdbx_description
1 polymer ?
#
loop_
_entity_poly.entity_id
_entity_poly.type
_entity_poly.pdbx_seq_one_letter_code
_entity_poly.pdbx_strand_id
1 'polypeptide(L)'
;MKKFIYLSLLLLTVTTVLADETPKPNIIFIFADDWGYGDLGIHGSTFCQTPHLDKMAGEGMDFTNFTVNSPVCTPSRVAVITGQFPARHCIHQHFQSIKAHIKRGMPDWLDHQAPMLPRMLKEAGYTTGHFGKWHLGSVADSPVESEYGYDRFATFNGSGKIEISKKGLASVDHAEKFIREFSDKPFFINLWLHEAHLAHYPQPKFLKQFKDLNERERIYASVIAEGDEGVGRILSLLKELKIDNNTLVVFSTDNGPEFTRDETHKYHGKKESDGYGGYYSIGETGGLKGKKRSLFAGGIRVPFIVRWPGVVPKGVTDSTSVVTAVDL
;
A
#
# COMPACT_ATOMS: atom_id res chain seq x y z
N MET A 1 -69.42 51.96 -14.80
CA MET A 1 -68.43 51.10 -15.45
C MET A 1 -67.32 50.82 -14.43
N LYS A 2 -67.31 49.66 -13.78
CA LYS A 2 -66.25 49.24 -12.79
C LYS A 2 -65.28 48.34 -13.53
N LYS A 3 -63.98 48.74 -13.59
CA LYS A 3 -62.91 47.95 -14.19
C LYS A 3 -62.35 47.01 -13.11
N PHE A 4 -62.50 45.72 -13.31
CA PHE A 4 -61.81 44.69 -12.50
C PHE A 4 -60.40 44.51 -13.06
N ILE A 5 -59.40 44.75 -12.21
CA ILE A 5 -57.99 44.45 -12.48
C ILE A 5 -57.72 43.05 -11.89
N TYR A 6 -57.46 42.05 -12.76
CA TYR A 6 -56.99 40.73 -12.32
C TYR A 6 -55.48 40.79 -12.16
N LEU A 7 -55.04 40.66 -10.90
CA LEU A 7 -53.63 40.53 -10.58
C LEU A 7 -53.28 39.02 -10.57
N SER A 8 -52.63 38.55 -11.66
CA SER A 8 -52.16 37.18 -11.79
C SER A 8 -50.88 37.04 -10.98
N LEU A 9 -50.92 36.35 -9.86
CA LEU A 9 -49.76 36.00 -9.02
C LEU A 9 -49.06 34.79 -9.68
N LEU A 10 -47.93 35.03 -10.35
CA LEU A 10 -47.08 33.97 -10.89
C LEU A 10 -46.23 33.38 -9.75
N LEU A 11 -46.61 32.22 -9.23
CA LEU A 11 -45.80 31.49 -8.26
C LEU A 11 -44.64 30.83 -9.00
N LEU A 12 -43.44 31.42 -8.91
CA LEU A 12 -42.19 30.79 -9.35
C LEU A 12 -41.80 29.73 -8.32
N THR A 13 -42.12 28.47 -8.58
CA THR A 13 -41.57 27.36 -7.82
C THR A 13 -40.12 27.14 -8.26
N VAL A 14 -39.16 27.61 -7.46
CA VAL A 14 -37.76 27.27 -7.61
C VAL A 14 -37.60 25.84 -7.12
N THR A 15 -37.65 24.87 -8.02
CA THR A 15 -37.17 23.51 -7.75
C THR A 15 -35.66 23.57 -7.67
N THR A 16 -35.13 23.61 -6.44
CA THR A 16 -33.73 23.29 -6.22
C THR A 16 -33.52 21.82 -6.62
N VAL A 17 -32.93 21.60 -7.79
CA VAL A 17 -32.36 20.32 -8.14
C VAL A 17 -31.18 20.14 -7.17
N LEU A 18 -31.41 19.42 -6.08
CA LEU A 18 -30.31 18.87 -5.31
C LEU A 18 -29.57 17.96 -6.28
N ALA A 19 -28.40 18.38 -6.72
CA ALA A 19 -27.49 17.49 -7.41
C ALA A 19 -27.28 16.31 -6.45
N ASP A 20 -27.68 15.14 -6.88
CA ASP A 20 -27.43 13.89 -6.18
C ASP A 20 -25.90 13.70 -6.22
N GLU A 21 -25.20 14.27 -5.21
CA GLU A 21 -23.76 14.11 -5.12
C GLU A 21 -23.51 12.61 -4.89
N THR A 22 -23.01 11.95 -5.92
CA THR A 22 -22.57 10.56 -5.78
C THR A 22 -21.63 10.47 -4.58
N PRO A 23 -21.90 9.54 -3.63
CA PRO A 23 -21.11 9.45 -2.42
C PRO A 23 -19.62 9.28 -2.78
N LYS A 24 -18.77 10.10 -2.17
CA LYS A 24 -17.33 9.96 -2.34
C LYS A 24 -16.90 8.53 -1.95
N PRO A 25 -16.12 7.83 -2.79
CA PRO A 25 -15.70 6.47 -2.46
C PRO A 25 -14.68 6.47 -1.31
N ASN A 26 -14.68 5.43 -0.52
CA ASN A 26 -13.53 5.13 0.34
C ASN A 26 -12.35 4.71 -0.53
N ILE A 27 -11.14 4.98 -0.08
CA ILE A 27 -9.91 4.63 -0.80
C ILE A 27 -8.96 3.90 0.14
N ILE A 28 -8.56 2.70 -0.23
CA ILE A 28 -7.56 1.92 0.51
C ILE A 28 -6.41 1.58 -0.44
N PHE A 29 -5.22 2.09 -0.12
CA PHE A 29 -4.00 1.75 -0.83
C PHE A 29 -3.15 0.80 0.02
N ILE A 30 -3.13 -0.47 -0.36
CA ILE A 30 -2.33 -1.52 0.27
C ILE A 30 -0.99 -1.60 -0.45
N PHE A 31 0.10 -1.36 0.29
CA PHE A 31 1.44 -1.30 -0.27
C PHE A 31 2.36 -2.25 0.50
N ALA A 32 2.69 -3.37 -0.13
CA ALA A 32 3.58 -4.37 0.44
C ALA A 32 5.05 -3.93 0.36
N ASP A 33 5.95 -4.67 0.98
CA ASP A 33 7.37 -4.37 1.09
C ASP A 33 8.20 -5.54 0.56
N ASP A 34 8.95 -5.31 -0.52
CA ASP A 34 9.83 -6.30 -1.14
C ASP A 34 9.13 -7.52 -1.79
N TRP A 35 7.88 -7.40 -2.25
CA TRP A 35 7.25 -8.49 -3.02
C TRP A 35 7.64 -8.42 -4.49
N GLY A 36 8.01 -9.56 -5.04
CA GLY A 36 8.28 -9.68 -6.47
C GLY A 36 7.01 -9.76 -7.31
N TYR A 37 7.14 -9.41 -8.60
CA TYR A 37 6.05 -9.58 -9.55
C TYR A 37 5.56 -11.04 -9.59
N GLY A 38 6.48 -12.01 -9.51
CA GLY A 38 6.20 -13.43 -9.54
C GLY A 38 5.81 -14.06 -8.19
N ASP A 39 5.67 -13.29 -7.12
CA ASP A 39 5.29 -13.82 -5.80
C ASP A 39 3.78 -14.09 -5.68
N LEU A 40 2.96 -13.59 -6.62
CA LEU A 40 1.51 -13.81 -6.64
C LEU A 40 1.14 -15.07 -7.43
N GLY A 41 0.10 -15.77 -6.99
CA GLY A 41 -0.45 -16.94 -7.69
C GLY A 41 -0.88 -16.60 -9.12
N ILE A 42 -1.59 -15.46 -9.31
CA ILE A 42 -2.03 -14.97 -10.63
C ILE A 42 -0.87 -14.63 -11.58
N HIS A 43 0.34 -14.39 -11.07
CA HIS A 43 1.54 -14.13 -11.85
C HIS A 43 2.46 -15.36 -11.97
N GLY A 44 1.97 -16.54 -11.55
CA GLY A 44 2.62 -17.83 -11.74
C GLY A 44 3.65 -18.20 -10.69
N SER A 45 3.49 -17.75 -9.44
CA SER A 45 4.36 -18.18 -8.34
C SER A 45 4.40 -19.70 -8.25
N THR A 46 5.60 -20.25 -8.06
CA THR A 46 5.83 -21.68 -8.03
C THR A 46 5.59 -22.30 -6.65
N PHE A 47 5.62 -21.50 -5.59
CA PHE A 47 5.48 -21.97 -4.20
C PHE A 47 4.69 -21.02 -3.26
N CYS A 48 4.57 -19.74 -3.59
CA CYS A 48 3.73 -18.81 -2.83
C CYS A 48 2.24 -18.99 -3.21
N GLN A 49 1.37 -18.81 -2.23
CA GLN A 49 -0.08 -18.87 -2.41
C GLN A 49 -0.68 -17.55 -1.94
N THR A 50 -1.40 -16.86 -2.83
CA THR A 50 -2.02 -15.55 -2.57
C THR A 50 -3.50 -15.54 -2.93
N PRO A 51 -4.33 -16.44 -2.33
CA PRO A 51 -5.71 -16.62 -2.74
C PRO A 51 -6.59 -15.38 -2.60
N HIS A 52 -6.26 -14.47 -1.68
CA HIS A 52 -7.03 -13.23 -1.50
C HIS A 52 -6.68 -12.19 -2.56
N LEU A 53 -5.41 -12.04 -2.91
CA LEU A 53 -4.97 -11.19 -4.02
C LEU A 53 -5.40 -11.74 -5.37
N ASP A 54 -5.31 -13.05 -5.59
CA ASP A 54 -5.79 -13.71 -6.80
C ASP A 54 -7.29 -13.47 -6.99
N LYS A 55 -8.06 -13.56 -5.89
CA LYS A 55 -9.49 -13.22 -5.89
C LYS A 55 -9.72 -11.72 -6.12
N MET A 56 -8.92 -10.85 -5.50
CA MET A 56 -9.01 -9.40 -5.71
C MET A 56 -8.83 -9.04 -7.18
N ALA A 57 -7.86 -9.65 -7.85
CA ALA A 57 -7.64 -9.48 -9.29
C ALA A 57 -8.83 -10.03 -10.12
N GLY A 58 -9.36 -11.19 -9.76
CA GLY A 58 -10.56 -11.74 -10.38
C GLY A 58 -11.83 -10.90 -10.18
N GLU A 59 -11.91 -10.11 -9.10
CA GLU A 59 -13.00 -9.17 -8.82
C GLU A 59 -12.70 -7.75 -9.32
N GLY A 60 -11.51 -7.48 -9.89
CA GLY A 60 -11.03 -6.19 -10.35
C GLY A 60 -10.17 -6.30 -11.60
N MET A 61 -9.14 -5.48 -11.68
CA MET A 61 -8.24 -5.35 -12.83
C MET A 61 -6.78 -5.48 -12.39
N ASP A 62 -6.02 -6.31 -13.12
CA ASP A 62 -4.57 -6.51 -12.94
C ASP A 62 -3.81 -5.78 -14.06
N PHE A 63 -2.94 -4.83 -13.70
CA PHE A 63 -2.11 -4.08 -14.63
C PHE A 63 -0.70 -4.67 -14.69
N THR A 64 -0.40 -5.40 -15.73
CA THR A 64 0.88 -6.11 -15.83
C THR A 64 2.07 -5.23 -16.25
N ASN A 65 1.84 -3.98 -16.65
CA ASN A 65 2.88 -3.01 -17.03
C ASN A 65 3.01 -1.84 -16.04
N PHE A 66 2.66 -2.05 -14.78
CA PHE A 66 2.89 -1.08 -13.74
C PHE A 66 4.34 -1.09 -13.27
N THR A 67 4.92 0.10 -13.05
CA THR A 67 6.26 0.25 -12.49
C THR A 67 6.28 1.26 -11.35
N VAL A 68 7.01 0.94 -10.30
CA VAL A 68 7.38 1.93 -9.27
C VAL A 68 8.53 2.82 -9.76
N ASN A 69 8.64 4.03 -9.20
CA ASN A 69 9.60 5.02 -9.66
C ASN A 69 11.02 4.86 -9.08
N SER A 70 11.24 3.81 -8.30
CA SER A 70 12.56 3.45 -7.78
C SER A 70 12.61 1.97 -7.39
N PRO A 71 13.76 1.30 -7.52
CA PRO A 71 13.92 -0.07 -7.04
C PRO A 71 14.23 -0.16 -5.54
N VAL A 72 13.87 0.87 -4.75
CA VAL A 72 14.16 0.98 -3.30
C VAL A 72 12.99 1.65 -2.60
N CYS A 73 12.70 1.20 -1.37
CA CYS A 73 11.51 1.55 -0.60
C CYS A 73 11.25 3.06 -0.42
N THR A 74 12.15 3.83 0.20
CA THR A 74 11.89 5.25 0.49
C THR A 74 11.53 6.05 -0.77
N PRO A 75 12.33 6.08 -1.86
CA PRO A 75 11.97 6.87 -3.02
C PRO A 75 10.69 6.37 -3.72
N SER A 76 10.38 5.07 -3.73
CA SER A 76 9.09 4.58 -4.23
C SER A 76 7.91 5.12 -3.40
N ARG A 77 8.06 5.13 -2.07
CA ARG A 77 7.05 5.67 -1.15
C ARG A 77 6.85 7.17 -1.31
N VAL A 78 7.96 7.92 -1.58
CA VAL A 78 7.89 9.35 -1.95
C VAL A 78 7.05 9.54 -3.21
N ALA A 79 7.28 8.74 -4.26
CA ALA A 79 6.53 8.86 -5.50
C ALA A 79 5.02 8.66 -5.28
N VAL A 80 4.64 7.61 -4.56
CA VAL A 80 3.23 7.28 -4.25
C VAL A 80 2.54 8.39 -3.47
N ILE A 81 3.19 8.93 -2.41
CA ILE A 81 2.52 9.88 -1.52
C ILE A 81 2.47 11.29 -2.10
N THR A 82 3.41 11.64 -2.99
CA THR A 82 3.51 13.00 -3.56
C THR A 82 2.99 13.12 -4.99
N GLY A 83 2.81 12.01 -5.72
CA GLY A 83 2.58 12.03 -7.16
C GLY A 83 3.76 12.64 -7.95
N GLN A 84 4.96 12.66 -7.38
CA GLN A 84 6.14 13.27 -7.98
C GLN A 84 7.33 12.33 -8.03
N PHE A 85 8.16 12.49 -9.05
CA PHE A 85 9.41 11.73 -9.12
C PHE A 85 10.30 12.04 -7.91
N PRO A 86 10.85 11.02 -7.21
CA PRO A 86 11.60 11.20 -5.97
C PRO A 86 12.88 12.05 -6.14
N ALA A 87 13.39 12.16 -7.38
CA ALA A 87 14.51 13.04 -7.71
C ALA A 87 14.21 14.54 -7.42
N ARG A 88 12.94 14.97 -7.50
CA ARG A 88 12.54 16.35 -7.14
C ARG A 88 12.80 16.66 -5.66
N HIS A 89 12.79 15.63 -4.81
CA HIS A 89 13.00 15.73 -3.37
C HIS A 89 14.44 15.39 -2.97
N CYS A 90 15.36 15.18 -3.93
CA CYS A 90 16.74 14.69 -3.70
C CYS A 90 16.75 13.35 -2.91
N ILE A 91 15.69 12.53 -3.00
CA ILE A 91 15.56 11.25 -2.31
C ILE A 91 15.72 10.13 -3.33
N HIS A 92 16.90 9.52 -3.37
CA HIS A 92 17.26 8.49 -4.36
C HIS A 92 17.71 7.18 -3.73
N GLN A 93 17.67 7.08 -2.40
CA GLN A 93 18.01 5.88 -1.63
C GLN A 93 17.15 5.82 -0.35
N HIS A 94 17.09 4.65 0.29
CA HIS A 94 16.36 4.50 1.54
C HIS A 94 17.02 5.31 2.68
N PHE A 95 16.20 5.83 3.55
CA PHE A 95 16.67 6.53 4.76
C PHE A 95 17.35 5.55 5.72
N GLN A 96 18.43 5.98 6.35
CA GLN A 96 19.21 5.23 7.30
C GLN A 96 19.63 6.11 8.49
N SER A 97 20.85 6.61 8.47
CA SER A 97 21.40 7.52 9.47
C SER A 97 21.73 8.88 8.84
N ILE A 98 21.72 9.93 9.63
CA ILE A 98 22.11 11.29 9.20
C ILE A 98 23.46 11.28 8.46
N LYS A 99 24.44 10.53 9.00
CA LYS A 99 25.76 10.39 8.33
C LYS A 99 25.66 9.80 6.92
N ALA A 100 24.77 8.82 6.72
CA ALA A 100 24.56 8.23 5.40
C ALA A 100 23.84 9.19 4.45
N HIS A 101 22.88 9.97 4.96
CA HIS A 101 22.15 10.97 4.20
C HIS A 101 23.09 12.09 3.70
N ILE A 102 23.90 12.65 4.59
CA ILE A 102 24.93 13.65 4.23
C ILE A 102 25.85 13.11 3.13
N LYS A 103 26.39 11.88 3.29
CA LYS A 103 27.25 11.25 2.29
C LYS A 103 26.59 11.11 0.91
N ARG A 104 25.26 10.95 0.88
CA ARG A 104 24.47 10.76 -0.33
C ARG A 104 23.87 12.05 -0.88
N GLY A 105 24.03 13.18 -0.22
CA GLY A 105 23.39 14.45 -0.59
C GLY A 105 21.86 14.37 -0.49
N MET A 106 21.34 13.62 0.48
CA MET A 106 19.90 13.41 0.72
C MET A 106 19.47 14.21 1.95
N PRO A 107 18.19 14.65 2.01
CA PRO A 107 17.58 15.13 3.26
C PRO A 107 17.41 13.98 4.27
N ASP A 108 17.10 14.30 5.53
CA ASP A 108 16.86 13.33 6.60
C ASP A 108 15.41 12.82 6.63
N TRP A 109 14.49 13.52 5.96
CA TRP A 109 13.08 13.16 5.77
C TRP A 109 12.52 13.80 4.51
N LEU A 110 11.36 13.32 4.06
CA LEU A 110 10.59 13.98 3.01
C LEU A 110 10.05 15.31 3.56
N ASP A 111 10.24 16.38 2.79
CA ASP A 111 9.65 17.67 3.15
C ASP A 111 8.13 17.56 3.29
N HIS A 112 7.62 17.77 4.50
CA HIS A 112 6.19 17.69 4.79
C HIS A 112 5.39 18.83 4.14
N GLN A 113 6.02 19.88 3.61
CA GLN A 113 5.36 20.93 2.84
C GLN A 113 5.17 20.56 1.36
N ALA A 114 5.79 19.49 0.87
CA ALA A 114 5.58 19.01 -0.48
C ALA A 114 4.09 18.67 -0.74
N PRO A 115 3.64 18.62 -2.01
CA PRO A 115 2.32 18.07 -2.33
C PRO A 115 2.15 16.66 -1.74
N MET A 116 1.04 16.45 -1.05
CA MET A 116 0.76 15.20 -0.34
C MET A 116 -0.64 14.71 -0.63
N LEU A 117 -0.77 13.50 -1.17
CA LEU A 117 -2.06 12.87 -1.43
C LEU A 117 -2.99 12.87 -0.20
N PRO A 118 -2.55 12.47 1.01
CA PRO A 118 -3.42 12.49 2.18
C PRO A 118 -3.90 13.91 2.55
N ARG A 119 -3.08 14.94 2.37
CA ARG A 119 -3.50 16.32 2.62
C ARG A 119 -4.56 16.79 1.62
N MET A 120 -4.37 16.51 0.33
CA MET A 120 -5.34 16.82 -0.73
C MET A 120 -6.68 16.12 -0.47
N LEU A 121 -6.65 14.85 -0.10
CA LEU A 121 -7.85 14.09 0.24
C LEU A 121 -8.52 14.61 1.52
N LYS A 122 -7.75 14.99 2.53
CA LYS A 122 -8.29 15.63 3.74
C LYS A 122 -8.99 16.95 3.42
N GLU A 123 -8.42 17.80 2.58
CA GLU A 123 -9.04 19.03 2.08
C GLU A 123 -10.31 18.74 1.27
N ALA A 124 -10.35 17.60 0.58
CA ALA A 124 -11.55 17.10 -0.09
C ALA A 124 -12.58 16.45 0.87
N GLY A 125 -12.36 16.48 2.19
CA GLY A 125 -13.30 15.99 3.20
C GLY A 125 -13.17 14.51 3.56
N TYR A 126 -12.05 13.87 3.21
CA TYR A 126 -11.74 12.51 3.67
C TYR A 126 -11.15 12.49 5.07
N THR A 127 -11.49 11.47 5.86
CA THR A 127 -10.71 11.12 7.05
C THR A 127 -9.54 10.24 6.64
N THR A 128 -8.32 10.58 7.06
CA THR A 128 -7.10 9.98 6.52
C THR A 128 -6.36 9.13 7.55
N GLY A 129 -5.91 7.94 7.14
CA GLY A 129 -5.18 6.99 7.99
C GLY A 129 -3.90 6.47 7.35
N HIS A 130 -2.85 6.25 8.17
CA HIS A 130 -1.63 5.55 7.76
C HIS A 130 -1.27 4.47 8.77
N PHE A 131 -1.17 3.23 8.32
CA PHE A 131 -0.87 2.09 9.19
C PHE A 131 0.22 1.21 8.58
N GLY A 132 1.29 1.00 9.35
CA GLY A 132 2.42 0.17 8.96
C GLY A 132 3.72 0.94 8.73
N LYS A 133 4.51 0.50 7.74
CA LYS A 133 5.82 1.09 7.46
C LYS A 133 5.69 2.54 7.01
N TRP A 134 6.44 3.44 7.67
CA TRP A 134 6.52 4.83 7.23
C TRP A 134 7.68 5.05 6.24
N HIS A 135 8.88 5.10 6.74
CA HIS A 135 10.13 5.21 5.98
C HIS A 135 10.25 6.47 5.09
N LEU A 136 9.57 7.56 5.47
CA LEU A 136 9.68 8.89 4.85
C LEU A 136 10.37 9.90 5.77
N GLY A 137 10.96 9.42 6.85
CA GLY A 137 11.74 10.07 7.88
C GLY A 137 11.81 9.14 9.08
N SER A 138 13.01 8.85 9.59
CA SER A 138 13.22 7.88 10.67
C SER A 138 14.27 8.35 11.67
N VAL A 139 14.57 9.64 11.68
CA VAL A 139 15.44 10.28 12.69
C VAL A 139 14.60 10.96 13.76
N ALA A 140 15.19 11.19 14.94
CA ALA A 140 14.46 11.69 16.10
C ALA A 140 13.69 12.99 15.87
N ASP A 141 14.21 13.85 14.99
CA ASP A 141 13.65 15.18 14.71
C ASP A 141 12.76 15.19 13.45
N SER A 142 12.46 14.02 12.86
CA SER A 142 11.59 13.98 11.68
C SER A 142 10.16 14.40 12.04
N PRO A 143 9.46 15.11 11.11
CA PRO A 143 8.07 15.50 11.31
C PRO A 143 7.18 14.30 11.61
N VAL A 144 6.16 14.52 12.43
CA VAL A 144 5.16 13.50 12.79
C VAL A 144 4.26 13.24 11.58
N GLU A 145 3.76 12.03 11.44
CA GLU A 145 2.92 11.59 10.32
C GLU A 145 1.67 12.47 10.13
N SER A 146 1.16 13.08 11.22
CA SER A 146 0.05 14.04 11.12
C SER A 146 0.40 15.32 10.34
N GLU A 147 1.66 15.72 10.30
CA GLU A 147 2.12 16.87 9.53
C GLU A 147 2.09 16.62 8.02
N TYR A 148 2.06 15.35 7.62
CA TYR A 148 1.90 14.92 6.23
C TYR A 148 0.43 14.81 5.80
N GLY A 149 -0.53 15.07 6.71
CA GLY A 149 -1.96 15.10 6.41
C GLY A 149 -2.76 13.91 6.92
N TYR A 150 -2.22 13.08 7.82
CA TYR A 150 -2.96 11.96 8.41
C TYR A 150 -3.66 12.33 9.71
N ASP A 151 -4.94 11.97 9.84
CA ASP A 151 -5.74 12.14 11.06
C ASP A 151 -5.46 11.05 12.08
N ARG A 152 -5.16 9.85 11.62
CA ARG A 152 -4.80 8.69 12.43
C ARG A 152 -3.59 8.00 11.83
N PHE A 153 -2.70 7.54 12.67
CA PHE A 153 -1.54 6.77 12.22
C PHE A 153 -1.05 5.82 13.32
N ALA A 154 -0.44 4.72 12.87
CA ALA A 154 0.31 3.80 13.73
C ALA A 154 1.38 3.15 12.87
N THR A 155 2.65 3.45 13.15
CA THR A 155 3.76 3.24 12.21
C THR A 155 4.93 2.51 12.84
N PHE A 156 5.81 1.99 12.00
CA PHE A 156 7.19 1.66 12.33
C PHE A 156 8.13 2.30 11.30
N ASN A 157 9.40 2.50 11.65
CA ASN A 157 10.35 3.32 10.88
C ASN A 157 9.82 4.73 10.61
N GLY A 158 9.10 5.32 11.56
CA GLY A 158 8.52 6.65 11.50
C GLY A 158 9.01 7.55 12.64
N SER A 159 8.19 8.51 13.03
CA SER A 159 8.48 9.48 14.10
C SER A 159 8.61 8.84 15.51
N GLY A 160 8.18 7.59 15.68
CA GLY A 160 8.14 6.90 16.96
C GLY A 160 7.01 7.36 17.91
N LYS A 161 6.09 8.22 17.46
CA LYS A 161 4.97 8.70 18.31
C LYS A 161 3.96 7.60 18.63
N ILE A 162 3.61 6.78 17.62
CA ILE A 162 2.78 5.59 17.80
C ILE A 162 3.46 4.47 17.04
N GLU A 163 4.31 3.72 17.76
CA GLU A 163 5.08 2.63 17.16
C GLU A 163 4.33 1.30 17.29
N ILE A 164 4.27 0.56 16.18
CA ILE A 164 3.65 -0.77 16.13
C ILE A 164 4.67 -1.85 15.83
N SER A 165 4.30 -3.10 16.14
CA SER A 165 5.12 -4.26 15.83
C SER A 165 5.24 -4.47 14.31
N LYS A 166 6.43 -4.88 13.88
CA LYS A 166 6.67 -5.42 12.53
C LYS A 166 6.26 -6.89 12.40
N LYS A 167 5.88 -7.53 13.51
CA LYS A 167 5.52 -8.95 13.57
C LYS A 167 4.02 -9.08 13.62
N GLY A 168 3.50 -9.99 12.83
CA GLY A 168 2.07 -10.18 12.72
C GLY A 168 1.39 -8.99 12.04
N LEU A 169 0.13 -9.07 11.82
CA LEU A 169 -0.64 -8.08 11.07
C LEU A 169 -1.07 -6.86 11.91
N ALA A 170 -0.18 -6.31 12.75
CA ALA A 170 -0.52 -5.16 13.60
C ALA A 170 -0.99 -3.93 12.80
N SER A 171 -0.42 -3.70 11.61
CA SER A 171 -0.88 -2.65 10.70
C SER A 171 -2.33 -2.88 10.23
N VAL A 172 -2.68 -4.12 9.94
CA VAL A 172 -4.05 -4.52 9.54
C VAL A 172 -5.01 -4.34 10.71
N ASP A 173 -4.63 -4.72 11.95
CA ASP A 173 -5.45 -4.54 13.14
C ASP A 173 -5.81 -3.06 13.37
N HIS A 174 -4.85 -2.16 13.15
CA HIS A 174 -5.09 -0.72 13.24
C HIS A 174 -5.97 -0.20 12.09
N ALA A 175 -5.76 -0.68 10.86
CA ALA A 175 -6.60 -0.32 9.72
C ALA A 175 -8.05 -0.79 9.92
N GLU A 176 -8.28 -2.01 10.41
CA GLU A 176 -9.64 -2.50 10.71
C GLU A 176 -10.35 -1.64 11.76
N LYS A 177 -9.66 -1.24 12.84
CA LYS A 177 -10.23 -0.34 13.84
C LYS A 177 -10.62 1.00 13.23
N PHE A 178 -9.76 1.56 12.38
CA PHE A 178 -10.02 2.81 11.68
C PHE A 178 -11.25 2.68 10.74
N ILE A 179 -11.31 1.62 9.93
CA ILE A 179 -12.43 1.38 9.02
C ILE A 179 -13.75 1.28 9.81
N ARG A 180 -13.76 0.55 10.93
CA ARG A 180 -14.97 0.45 11.78
C ARG A 180 -15.37 1.80 12.41
N GLU A 181 -14.40 2.62 12.82
CA GLU A 181 -14.65 3.95 13.42
C GLU A 181 -15.21 4.95 12.40
N PHE A 182 -14.80 4.86 11.13
CA PHE A 182 -15.11 5.86 10.10
C PHE A 182 -15.90 5.32 8.90
N SER A 183 -16.57 4.18 9.05
CA SER A 183 -17.32 3.53 7.94
C SER A 183 -18.51 4.34 7.42
N ASP A 184 -18.96 5.35 8.15
CA ASP A 184 -20.05 6.28 7.80
C ASP A 184 -19.60 7.54 7.05
N LYS A 185 -18.30 7.69 6.80
CA LYS A 185 -17.67 8.85 6.14
C LYS A 185 -16.68 8.41 5.08
N PRO A 186 -16.43 9.25 4.06
CA PRO A 186 -15.36 8.95 3.12
C PRO A 186 -14.00 8.94 3.84
N PHE A 187 -13.24 7.88 3.64
CA PHE A 187 -11.91 7.73 4.22
C PHE A 187 -10.86 7.32 3.19
N PHE A 188 -9.63 7.67 3.50
CA PHE A 188 -8.44 7.23 2.79
C PHE A 188 -7.49 6.53 3.75
N ILE A 189 -6.99 5.36 3.37
CA ILE A 189 -6.00 4.60 4.12
C ILE A 189 -4.80 4.26 3.25
N ASN A 190 -3.60 4.57 3.75
CA ASN A 190 -2.37 3.90 3.38
C ASN A 190 -2.13 2.74 4.35
N LEU A 191 -2.31 1.51 3.90
CA LEU A 191 -1.97 0.29 4.63
C LEU A 191 -0.67 -0.27 4.05
N TRP A 192 0.46 0.05 4.70
CA TRP A 192 1.78 -0.30 4.21
C TRP A 192 2.35 -1.46 5.02
N LEU A 193 2.24 -2.66 4.44
CA LEU A 193 2.62 -3.91 5.09
C LEU A 193 4.14 -4.04 5.22
N HIS A 194 4.59 -4.86 6.16
CA HIS A 194 6.02 -5.18 6.33
C HIS A 194 6.44 -6.44 5.58
N GLU A 195 5.52 -7.36 5.45
CA GLU A 195 5.72 -8.64 4.75
C GLU A 195 5.97 -8.36 3.25
N ALA A 196 7.03 -8.85 2.62
CA ALA A 196 8.07 -9.79 3.05
C ALA A 196 9.44 -9.15 3.30
N HIS A 197 9.52 -7.94 3.84
CA HIS A 197 10.80 -7.30 4.15
C HIS A 197 11.55 -8.03 5.26
N LEU A 198 12.87 -7.95 5.26
CA LEU A 198 13.74 -8.45 6.33
C LEU A 198 13.53 -7.69 7.66
N ALA A 199 13.54 -8.33 8.82
CA ALA A 199 13.65 -9.78 9.02
C ALA A 199 12.29 -10.45 8.82
N HIS A 200 12.30 -11.70 8.32
CA HIS A 200 11.08 -12.48 8.20
C HIS A 200 10.67 -13.07 9.55
N TYR A 201 9.39 -12.96 9.90
CA TYR A 201 8.81 -13.46 11.16
C TYR A 201 7.56 -14.30 10.88
N PRO A 202 7.69 -15.44 10.16
CA PRO A 202 6.53 -16.25 9.78
C PRO A 202 5.79 -16.78 11.00
N GLN A 203 4.46 -16.66 11.02
CA GLN A 203 3.66 -17.20 12.11
C GLN A 203 3.53 -18.73 12.01
N PRO A 204 3.42 -19.43 13.15
CA PRO A 204 3.35 -20.90 13.19
C PRO A 204 2.25 -21.51 12.34
N LYS A 205 1.11 -20.83 12.19
CA LYS A 205 0.00 -21.32 11.38
C LYS A 205 0.37 -21.44 9.90
N PHE A 206 1.12 -20.49 9.36
CA PHE A 206 1.57 -20.52 7.97
C PHE A 206 2.73 -21.50 7.76
N LEU A 207 3.68 -21.58 8.72
CA LEU A 207 4.71 -22.61 8.68
C LEU A 207 4.11 -24.02 8.63
N LYS A 208 2.98 -24.24 9.30
CA LYS A 208 2.25 -25.50 9.24
C LYS A 208 1.54 -25.70 7.90
N GLN A 209 0.99 -24.63 7.30
CA GLN A 209 0.34 -24.67 5.99
C GLN A 209 1.33 -25.14 4.92
N PHE A 210 2.56 -24.66 4.93
CA PHE A 210 3.58 -24.95 3.93
C PHE A 210 4.59 -26.02 4.39
N LYS A 211 4.18 -26.94 5.26
CA LYS A 211 5.07 -27.97 5.84
C LYS A 211 5.77 -28.89 4.83
N ASP A 212 5.19 -29.05 3.64
CA ASP A 212 5.69 -29.94 2.59
C ASP A 212 6.70 -29.26 1.65
N LEU A 213 6.89 -27.93 1.76
CA LEU A 213 7.93 -27.18 1.06
C LEU A 213 9.28 -27.34 1.76
N ASN A 214 10.37 -27.11 1.02
CA ASN A 214 11.70 -27.02 1.64
C ASN A 214 11.77 -25.81 2.62
N GLU A 215 12.80 -25.76 3.47
CA GLU A 215 12.90 -24.77 4.54
C GLU A 215 12.82 -23.32 4.02
N ARG A 216 13.48 -23.02 2.91
CA ARG A 216 13.53 -21.66 2.34
C ARG A 216 12.18 -21.24 1.78
N GLU A 217 11.60 -22.08 0.95
CA GLU A 217 10.28 -21.85 0.37
C GLU A 217 9.21 -21.75 1.47
N ARG A 218 9.26 -22.65 2.45
CA ARG A 218 8.32 -22.65 3.58
C ARG A 218 8.33 -21.34 4.36
N ILE A 219 9.50 -20.81 4.68
CA ILE A 219 9.63 -19.55 5.43
C ILE A 219 9.14 -18.38 4.57
N TYR A 220 9.57 -18.29 3.33
CA TYR A 220 9.18 -17.19 2.45
C TYR A 220 7.68 -17.22 2.10
N ALA A 221 7.15 -18.37 1.68
CA ALA A 221 5.73 -18.55 1.40
C ALA A 221 4.85 -18.22 2.62
N SER A 222 5.35 -18.52 3.83
CA SER A 222 4.63 -18.22 5.08
C SER A 222 4.46 -16.71 5.30
N VAL A 223 5.47 -15.88 5.02
CA VAL A 223 5.34 -14.42 5.19
C VAL A 223 4.50 -13.79 4.07
N ILE A 224 4.59 -14.31 2.84
CA ILE A 224 3.71 -13.89 1.74
C ILE A 224 2.25 -14.21 2.07
N ALA A 225 1.95 -15.42 2.53
CA ALA A 225 0.59 -15.81 2.90
C ALA A 225 0.04 -15.00 4.09
N GLU A 226 0.90 -14.56 5.02
CA GLU A 226 0.50 -13.66 6.10
C GLU A 226 0.05 -12.31 5.56
N GLY A 227 0.81 -11.69 4.65
CA GLY A 227 0.41 -10.43 4.01
C GLY A 227 -0.86 -10.58 3.17
N ASP A 228 -1.02 -11.69 2.43
CA ASP A 228 -2.23 -11.99 1.67
C ASP A 228 -3.46 -12.16 2.58
N GLU A 229 -3.30 -12.82 3.75
CA GLU A 229 -4.37 -12.88 4.75
C GLU A 229 -4.77 -11.47 5.23
N GLY A 230 -3.80 -10.56 5.40
CA GLY A 230 -4.09 -9.17 5.74
C GLY A 230 -4.99 -8.49 4.71
N VAL A 231 -4.72 -8.69 3.42
CA VAL A 231 -5.59 -8.21 2.33
C VAL A 231 -6.98 -8.84 2.44
N GLY A 232 -7.05 -10.15 2.64
CA GLY A 232 -8.31 -10.90 2.81
C GLY A 232 -9.17 -10.38 3.96
N ARG A 233 -8.56 -10.04 5.10
CA ARG A 233 -9.23 -9.45 6.26
C ARG A 233 -9.87 -8.11 5.90
N ILE A 234 -9.13 -7.21 5.26
CA ILE A 234 -9.66 -5.90 4.83
C ILE A 234 -10.85 -6.08 3.87
N LEU A 235 -10.70 -6.89 2.82
CA LEU A 235 -11.79 -7.14 1.86
C LEU A 235 -13.03 -7.76 2.52
N SER A 236 -12.86 -8.64 3.50
CA SER A 236 -13.94 -9.24 4.26
C SER A 236 -14.65 -8.22 5.14
N LEU A 237 -13.90 -7.33 5.80
CA LEU A 237 -14.45 -6.26 6.62
C LEU A 237 -15.30 -5.28 5.80
N LEU A 238 -14.87 -4.91 4.59
CA LEU A 238 -15.65 -4.03 3.71
C LEU A 238 -17.01 -4.65 3.35
N LYS A 239 -17.06 -5.98 3.12
CA LYS A 239 -18.29 -6.72 2.86
C LYS A 239 -19.18 -6.80 4.12
N GLU A 240 -18.58 -7.07 5.29
CA GLU A 240 -19.28 -7.10 6.59
C GLU A 240 -20.00 -5.76 6.85
N LEU A 241 -19.29 -4.65 6.62
CA LEU A 241 -19.81 -3.29 6.84
C LEU A 241 -20.70 -2.78 5.71
N LYS A 242 -20.86 -3.55 4.61
CA LYS A 242 -21.65 -3.19 3.41
C LYS A 242 -21.17 -1.92 2.70
N ILE A 243 -19.89 -1.61 2.79
CA ILE A 243 -19.25 -0.47 2.10
C ILE A 243 -18.37 -0.91 0.93
N ASP A 244 -18.34 -2.20 0.60
CA ASP A 244 -17.52 -2.81 -0.43
C ASP A 244 -17.72 -2.16 -1.82
N ASN A 245 -18.96 -1.89 -2.21
CA ASN A 245 -19.29 -1.28 -3.51
C ASN A 245 -18.92 0.21 -3.59
N ASN A 246 -18.70 0.87 -2.46
CA ASN A 246 -18.26 2.27 -2.40
C ASN A 246 -16.79 2.40 -1.95
N THR A 247 -15.98 1.37 -2.19
CA THR A 247 -14.57 1.38 -1.79
C THR A 247 -13.67 0.97 -2.95
N LEU A 248 -12.77 1.89 -3.33
CA LEU A 248 -11.63 1.62 -4.19
C LEU A 248 -10.51 0.98 -3.36
N VAL A 249 -10.10 -0.23 -3.73
CA VAL A 249 -8.95 -0.91 -3.12
C VAL A 249 -7.87 -1.09 -4.18
N VAL A 250 -6.67 -0.60 -3.88
CA VAL A 250 -5.48 -0.74 -4.72
C VAL A 250 -4.45 -1.55 -3.96
N PHE A 251 -3.83 -2.54 -4.61
CA PHE A 251 -2.69 -3.29 -4.09
C PHE A 251 -1.48 -3.09 -4.99
N SER A 252 -0.33 -2.85 -4.37
CA SER A 252 0.98 -2.86 -5.04
C SER A 252 2.10 -3.15 -4.03
N THR A 253 3.36 -3.06 -4.48
CA THR A 253 4.55 -3.16 -3.63
C THR A 253 5.57 -2.08 -3.99
N ASP A 254 6.46 -1.75 -3.06
CA ASP A 254 7.35 -0.61 -3.19
C ASP A 254 8.58 -0.86 -4.09
N ASN A 255 8.98 -2.09 -4.28
CA ASN A 255 10.03 -2.53 -5.20
C ASN A 255 9.98 -4.05 -5.39
N GLY A 256 10.76 -4.56 -6.33
CA GLY A 256 10.93 -5.99 -6.49
C GLY A 256 11.59 -6.67 -5.29
N PRO A 257 11.66 -8.01 -5.27
CA PRO A 257 12.04 -8.80 -4.09
C PRO A 257 13.50 -8.58 -3.72
N GLU A 258 13.82 -8.73 -2.42
CA GLU A 258 15.19 -8.64 -1.90
C GLU A 258 16.10 -9.70 -2.54
N PHE A 259 17.39 -9.41 -2.62
CA PHE A 259 18.39 -10.38 -3.07
C PHE A 259 18.52 -11.53 -2.08
N THR A 260 18.55 -12.74 -2.64
CA THR A 260 18.89 -13.93 -1.86
C THR A 260 20.35 -13.89 -1.45
N ARG A 261 20.63 -14.15 -0.16
CA ARG A 261 21.97 -14.22 0.40
C ARG A 261 22.37 -15.67 0.67
N ASP A 262 23.65 -15.88 0.99
CA ASP A 262 24.20 -17.16 1.41
C ASP A 262 23.78 -17.55 2.84
N GLU A 263 24.15 -18.75 3.27
CA GLU A 263 23.79 -19.31 4.58
C GLU A 263 24.32 -18.52 5.79
N THR A 264 25.33 -17.69 5.62
CA THR A 264 25.84 -16.83 6.71
C THR A 264 24.82 -15.76 7.10
N HIS A 265 23.82 -15.54 6.26
CA HIS A 265 22.69 -14.62 6.47
C HIS A 265 21.38 -15.34 6.79
N LYS A 266 21.46 -16.55 7.40
CA LYS A 266 20.29 -17.34 7.79
C LYS A 266 19.42 -16.61 8.82
N TYR A 267 20.02 -15.87 9.73
CA TYR A 267 19.30 -15.03 10.69
C TYR A 267 19.61 -13.55 10.47
N HIS A 268 18.65 -12.69 10.79
CA HIS A 268 18.82 -11.24 10.69
C HIS A 268 19.83 -10.71 11.73
N GLY A 269 19.86 -11.36 12.91
CA GLY A 269 20.87 -11.18 13.96
C GLY A 269 21.71 -12.43 14.14
N LYS A 270 21.88 -12.87 15.40
CA LYS A 270 22.72 -14.03 15.74
C LYS A 270 21.94 -15.34 15.87
N LYS A 271 20.62 -15.29 16.00
CA LYS A 271 19.75 -16.43 16.33
C LYS A 271 18.36 -16.27 15.70
N GLU A 272 17.61 -17.36 15.68
CA GLU A 272 16.26 -17.42 15.09
C GLU A 272 15.29 -16.40 15.68
N SER A 273 15.36 -16.12 16.98
CA SER A 273 14.49 -15.11 17.61
C SER A 273 14.69 -13.69 17.08
N ASP A 274 15.81 -13.42 16.39
CA ASP A 274 16.10 -12.16 15.73
C ASP A 274 15.42 -12.06 14.35
N GLY A 275 14.72 -13.12 13.93
CA GLY A 275 14.05 -13.27 12.65
C GLY A 275 14.93 -13.89 11.57
N TYR A 276 14.32 -14.47 10.56
CA TYR A 276 15.00 -15.08 9.44
C TYR A 276 15.57 -14.01 8.50
N GLY A 277 16.79 -14.24 8.02
CA GLY A 277 17.58 -13.27 7.27
C GLY A 277 17.50 -13.46 5.76
N GLY A 278 18.39 -12.79 5.03
CA GLY A 278 18.40 -12.75 3.56
C GLY A 278 18.63 -14.08 2.85
N TYR A 279 19.06 -15.12 3.55
CA TYR A 279 19.11 -16.49 3.03
C TYR A 279 17.72 -16.99 2.59
N TYR A 280 16.67 -16.52 3.26
CA TYR A 280 15.29 -16.88 2.98
C TYR A 280 14.57 -15.90 2.04
N SER A 281 15.23 -14.81 1.61
CA SER A 281 14.65 -13.88 0.63
C SER A 281 14.76 -14.46 -0.77
N ILE A 282 13.82 -15.32 -1.14
CA ILE A 282 13.82 -16.04 -2.41
C ILE A 282 12.70 -15.62 -3.36
N GLY A 283 12.13 -14.42 -3.13
CA GLY A 283 11.04 -13.88 -3.93
C GLY A 283 11.28 -13.95 -5.44
N GLU A 284 10.21 -14.17 -6.17
CA GLU A 284 10.19 -14.44 -7.60
C GLU A 284 9.86 -13.16 -8.39
N THR A 285 10.56 -12.96 -9.51
CA THR A 285 10.33 -11.79 -10.37
C THR A 285 9.45 -12.12 -11.59
N GLY A 286 8.92 -13.34 -11.70
CA GLY A 286 8.19 -13.78 -12.90
C GLY A 286 9.07 -13.81 -14.16
N GLY A 287 10.36 -14.15 -14.01
CA GLY A 287 11.33 -14.19 -15.12
C GLY A 287 11.92 -12.83 -15.50
N LEU A 288 11.53 -11.73 -14.83
CA LEU A 288 12.08 -10.41 -15.09
C LEU A 288 13.51 -10.29 -14.55
N LYS A 289 14.39 -9.62 -15.30
CA LYS A 289 15.78 -9.39 -14.91
C LYS A 289 15.90 -8.43 -13.73
N GLY A 290 16.77 -8.75 -12.78
CA GLY A 290 17.06 -7.91 -11.61
C GLY A 290 16.11 -8.18 -10.44
N LYS A 291 16.39 -7.54 -9.32
CA LYS A 291 15.63 -7.55 -8.06
C LYS A 291 15.76 -6.18 -7.41
N LYS A 292 15.35 -5.99 -6.14
CA LYS A 292 15.55 -4.77 -5.35
C LYS A 292 16.92 -4.13 -5.61
N ARG A 293 17.03 -2.81 -5.67
CA ARG A 293 18.22 -2.01 -6.02
C ARG A 293 18.63 -2.10 -7.49
N SER A 294 17.92 -2.83 -8.32
CA SER A 294 18.19 -2.93 -9.76
C SER A 294 17.18 -2.10 -10.55
N LEU A 295 17.67 -1.31 -11.52
CA LEU A 295 16.82 -0.56 -12.45
C LEU A 295 16.21 -1.43 -13.57
N PHE A 296 16.57 -2.71 -13.63
CA PHE A 296 15.89 -3.65 -14.51
C PHE A 296 14.47 -3.97 -14.01
N ALA A 297 13.65 -4.49 -14.91
CA ALA A 297 12.23 -4.73 -14.66
C ALA A 297 11.94 -5.51 -13.36
N GLY A 298 12.74 -6.53 -13.02
CA GLY A 298 12.57 -7.29 -11.78
C GLY A 298 12.79 -6.49 -10.49
N GLY A 299 13.35 -5.27 -10.58
CA GLY A 299 13.48 -4.36 -9.44
C GLY A 299 12.38 -3.30 -9.34
N ILE A 300 11.72 -2.96 -10.46
CA ILE A 300 10.76 -1.86 -10.54
C ILE A 300 9.38 -2.26 -11.07
N ARG A 301 9.25 -3.32 -11.85
CA ARG A 301 7.96 -3.84 -12.31
C ARG A 301 7.40 -4.77 -11.23
N VAL A 302 6.28 -4.36 -10.69
CA VAL A 302 5.67 -4.97 -9.49
C VAL A 302 4.18 -5.23 -9.73
N PRO A 303 3.51 -6.07 -8.92
CA PRO A 303 2.07 -6.25 -9.00
C PRO A 303 1.32 -4.93 -8.82
N PHE A 304 0.25 -4.74 -9.60
CA PHE A 304 -0.66 -3.61 -9.43
C PHE A 304 -2.10 -4.04 -9.74
N ILE A 305 -2.89 -4.18 -8.70
CA ILE A 305 -4.26 -4.67 -8.76
C ILE A 305 -5.21 -3.58 -8.26
N VAL A 306 -6.24 -3.27 -9.04
CA VAL A 306 -7.26 -2.27 -8.70
C VAL A 306 -8.62 -2.95 -8.63
N ARG A 307 -9.33 -2.78 -7.52
CA ARG A 307 -10.66 -3.32 -7.33
C ARG A 307 -11.62 -2.26 -6.83
N TRP A 308 -12.73 -2.07 -7.56
CA TRP A 308 -13.85 -1.24 -7.16
C TRP A 308 -15.14 -1.82 -7.78
N PRO A 309 -15.92 -2.57 -7.02
CA PRO A 309 -17.11 -3.25 -7.55
C PRO A 309 -18.10 -2.28 -8.21
N GLY A 310 -18.54 -2.62 -9.41
CA GLY A 310 -19.47 -1.79 -10.18
C GLY A 310 -18.85 -0.62 -10.96
N VAL A 311 -17.57 -0.29 -10.72
CA VAL A 311 -16.84 0.80 -11.37
C VAL A 311 -15.68 0.26 -12.20
N VAL A 312 -14.80 -0.53 -11.60
CA VAL A 312 -13.68 -1.18 -12.29
C VAL A 312 -14.15 -2.51 -12.88
N PRO A 313 -13.87 -2.80 -14.15
CA PRO A 313 -14.18 -4.09 -14.78
C PRO A 313 -13.53 -5.24 -14.00
N LYS A 314 -14.29 -6.32 -13.79
CA LYS A 314 -13.80 -7.50 -13.07
C LYS A 314 -13.13 -8.51 -13.99
N GLY A 315 -12.06 -9.15 -13.49
CA GLY A 315 -11.36 -10.23 -14.19
C GLY A 315 -10.64 -9.78 -15.45
N VAL A 316 -10.23 -8.52 -15.51
CA VAL A 316 -9.49 -7.96 -16.66
C VAL A 316 -8.01 -7.88 -16.34
N THR A 317 -7.19 -8.38 -17.26
CA THR A 317 -5.74 -8.15 -17.25
C THR A 317 -5.39 -7.12 -18.32
N ASP A 318 -4.88 -5.97 -17.90
CA ASP A 318 -4.35 -4.94 -18.81
C ASP A 318 -2.84 -5.11 -18.98
N SER A 319 -2.46 -5.52 -20.19
CA SER A 319 -1.07 -5.68 -20.60
C SER A 319 -0.58 -4.56 -21.53
N THR A 320 -1.39 -3.56 -21.78
CA THR A 320 -1.13 -2.49 -22.77
C THR A 320 -0.85 -1.14 -22.12
N SER A 321 -1.58 -0.78 -21.09
CA SER A 321 -1.39 0.49 -20.37
C SER A 321 -0.07 0.47 -19.62
N VAL A 322 0.71 1.54 -19.79
CA VAL A 322 1.94 1.77 -19.02
C VAL A 322 1.61 2.75 -17.91
N VAL A 323 1.68 2.29 -16.68
CA VAL A 323 1.31 3.07 -15.48
C VAL A 323 2.48 3.10 -14.51
N THR A 324 2.68 4.22 -13.85
CA THR A 324 3.71 4.38 -12.82
C THR A 324 3.10 4.91 -11.51
N ALA A 325 3.87 4.83 -10.43
CA ALA A 325 3.38 5.28 -9.12
C ALA A 325 3.11 6.80 -9.04
N VAL A 326 3.58 7.60 -9.98
CA VAL A 326 3.26 9.05 -10.06
C VAL A 326 1.97 9.36 -10.84
N ASP A 327 1.36 8.34 -11.43
CA ASP A 327 0.08 8.47 -12.14
C ASP A 327 -1.14 8.18 -11.22
N LEU A 328 -0.89 7.87 -9.93
CA LEU A 328 -1.89 7.49 -8.93
C LEU A 328 -2.62 8.68 -8.30
#